data_694552c315485ad641ae5e705de22fb7
#
_entry.id   694552c315485ad641ae5e705de22fb7
#
_cell.length_a   1.000
_cell.length_b   1.000
_cell.length_c   1.000
_cell.angle_alpha   90.00
_cell.angle_beta   90.00
_cell.angle_gamma   90.00
#
_symmetry.space_group_name_H-M   'P 1'
#
loop_
_entity.id
_entity.type
_entity.pdbx_description
1 polymer ?
#
loop_
_entity_poly.entity_id
_entity_poly.type
_entity_poly.pdbx_seq_one_letter_code
_entity_poly.pdbx_strand_id
1 'polypeptide(L)'
;DTDVPVVLNGFKQVFITLTAAQYNATNRDVIREEAQPIATAIANHIVDSVSALWVAGNFAKSLVTATNTRADLTLPLMTAMDGTTDANAIPADGRFAVFNGTVYGGLLADPVIVAALNNPSNGDAIKTGKLPAVDGIQIDKMPTLGNGGAHRVGFAGTPDSTCYAARAPKDPSELLPGAQFPGVIGYVEDPATGFRVMVNQWIGTDLSLNNRIIWLEGYAVGNENNGIIISNA
;
A
#
# COMPACT_ATOMS: atom_id res chain seq x y z
N ASP A 1 -25.49 -3.59 7.28
CA ASP A 1 -24.31 -2.75 6.91
C ASP A 1 -23.77 -2.13 8.17
N THR A 2 -22.53 -2.42 8.49
CA THR A 2 -21.85 -1.79 9.62
C THR A 2 -20.87 -0.78 9.03
N ASP A 3 -21.18 0.50 9.14
CA ASP A 3 -20.29 1.56 8.72
C ASP A 3 -19.05 1.56 9.62
N VAL A 4 -17.86 1.45 9.03
CA VAL A 4 -16.59 1.54 9.75
C VAL A 4 -16.09 2.98 9.68
N PRO A 5 -16.07 3.71 10.80
CA PRO A 5 -15.57 5.07 10.81
C PRO A 5 -14.04 5.08 10.68
N VAL A 6 -13.52 5.73 9.65
CA VAL A 6 -12.09 6.00 9.51
C VAL A 6 -11.78 7.39 10.05
N VAL A 7 -11.08 7.46 11.17
CA VAL A 7 -10.72 8.73 11.79
C VAL A 7 -9.44 9.27 11.18
N LEU A 8 -9.50 10.46 10.59
CA LEU A 8 -8.35 11.17 10.03
C LEU A 8 -7.57 11.88 11.15
N ASN A 9 -6.72 11.17 11.85
CA ASN A 9 -5.91 11.67 12.97
C ASN A 9 -4.41 11.75 12.66
N GLY A 10 -3.98 11.18 11.54
CA GLY A 10 -2.59 11.21 11.08
C GLY A 10 -2.32 12.47 10.26
N PHE A 11 -1.58 13.44 10.82
CA PHE A 11 -1.04 14.56 10.04
C PHE A 11 0.33 14.17 9.52
N LYS A 12 0.49 14.13 8.21
CA LYS A 12 1.75 13.76 7.56
C LYS A 12 2.29 14.89 6.73
N GLN A 13 3.59 14.96 6.67
CA GLN A 13 4.28 15.95 5.86
C GLN A 13 5.61 15.42 5.32
N VAL A 14 5.94 15.83 4.12
CA VAL A 14 7.27 15.73 3.53
C VAL A 14 7.79 17.14 3.33
N PHE A 15 9.02 17.39 3.76
CA PHE A 15 9.64 18.70 3.68
C PHE A 15 10.95 18.60 2.91
N ILE A 16 11.12 19.49 1.93
CA ILE A 16 12.33 19.57 1.11
C ILE A 16 12.80 21.01 1.10
N THR A 17 14.08 21.20 1.38
CA THR A 17 14.75 22.48 1.26
C THR A 17 15.84 22.39 0.20
N LEU A 18 15.77 23.25 -0.81
CA LEU A 18 16.81 23.44 -1.80
C LEU A 18 17.57 24.73 -1.45
N THR A 19 18.86 24.62 -1.20
CA THR A 19 19.68 25.81 -0.93
C THR A 19 19.82 26.68 -2.19
N ALA A 20 20.07 27.97 -2.00
CA ALA A 20 20.30 28.89 -3.11
C ALA A 20 21.43 28.41 -4.04
N ALA A 21 22.46 27.77 -3.49
CA ALA A 21 23.56 27.20 -4.25
C ALA A 21 23.09 26.01 -5.14
N GLN A 22 22.27 25.10 -4.58
CA GLN A 22 21.72 23.96 -5.34
C GLN A 22 20.76 24.41 -6.44
N TYR A 23 19.95 25.42 -6.16
CA TYR A 23 18.97 25.95 -7.10
C TYR A 23 19.61 26.75 -8.24
N ASN A 24 20.65 27.55 -7.95
CA ASN A 24 21.30 28.42 -8.95
C ASN A 24 22.48 27.76 -9.69
N ALA A 25 23.11 26.75 -9.11
CA ALA A 25 24.34 26.15 -9.68
C ALA A 25 24.06 24.98 -10.66
N THR A 26 22.83 24.54 -10.81
CA THR A 26 22.50 23.40 -11.64
C THR A 26 21.52 23.75 -12.75
N ASN A 27 21.83 23.34 -13.98
CA ASN A 27 20.89 23.35 -15.11
C ASN A 27 19.87 22.22 -15.04
N ARG A 28 19.85 21.43 -13.96
CA ARG A 28 18.92 20.33 -13.76
C ARG A 28 17.63 20.83 -13.13
N ASP A 29 16.53 20.23 -13.51
CA ASP A 29 15.25 20.42 -12.84
C ASP A 29 15.23 19.59 -11.54
N VAL A 30 15.86 20.14 -10.50
CA VAL A 30 15.99 19.49 -9.19
C VAL A 30 14.64 19.17 -8.60
N ILE A 31 13.62 20.00 -8.83
CA ILE A 31 12.25 19.77 -8.34
C ILE A 31 11.69 18.50 -8.96
N ARG A 32 11.89 18.30 -10.24
CA ARG A 32 11.41 17.11 -10.95
C ARG A 32 12.18 15.85 -10.54
N GLU A 33 13.49 15.97 -10.32
CA GLU A 33 14.32 14.85 -9.86
C GLU A 33 13.92 14.39 -8.46
N GLU A 34 13.53 15.31 -7.57
CA GLU A 34 13.08 14.99 -6.21
C GLU A 34 11.61 14.53 -6.14
N ALA A 35 10.79 14.83 -7.12
CA ALA A 35 9.37 14.50 -7.10
C ALA A 35 9.12 12.98 -7.08
N GLN A 36 9.90 12.20 -7.83
CA GLN A 36 9.72 10.75 -7.91
C GLN A 36 10.11 10.02 -6.60
N PRO A 37 11.26 10.29 -5.97
CA PRO A 37 11.58 9.76 -4.65
C PRO A 37 10.52 10.09 -3.59
N ILE A 38 9.98 11.30 -3.62
CA ILE A 38 8.92 11.72 -2.69
C ILE A 38 7.63 10.93 -2.91
N ALA A 39 7.17 10.82 -4.16
CA ALA A 39 5.99 10.03 -4.48
C ALA A 39 6.16 8.57 -4.04
N THR A 40 7.34 7.99 -4.25
CA THR A 40 7.68 6.64 -3.78
C THR A 40 7.66 6.55 -2.25
N ALA A 41 8.19 7.54 -1.55
CA ALA A 41 8.19 7.56 -0.08
C ALA A 41 6.77 7.67 0.49
N ILE A 42 5.92 8.49 -0.12
CA ILE A 42 4.50 8.61 0.25
C ILE A 42 3.78 7.27 0.01
N ALA A 43 3.95 6.67 -1.16
CA ALA A 43 3.34 5.38 -1.48
C ALA A 43 3.78 4.28 -0.52
N ASN A 44 5.07 4.17 -0.23
CA ASN A 44 5.59 3.20 0.74
C ASN A 44 5.01 3.45 2.14
N HIS A 45 4.92 4.71 2.58
CA HIS A 45 4.33 5.05 3.87
C HIS A 45 2.86 4.61 3.96
N ILE A 46 2.06 4.83 2.92
CA ILE A 46 0.65 4.39 2.87
C ILE A 46 0.57 2.86 2.97
N VAL A 47 1.38 2.17 2.17
CA VAL A 47 1.44 0.70 2.16
C VAL A 47 1.85 0.16 3.52
N ASP A 48 2.87 0.74 4.16
CA ASP A 48 3.32 0.34 5.49
C ASP A 48 2.26 0.59 6.56
N SER A 49 1.55 1.72 6.48
CA SER A 49 0.47 2.08 7.41
C SER A 49 -0.71 1.11 7.32
N VAL A 50 -1.12 0.75 6.09
CA VAL A 50 -2.19 -0.24 5.88
C VAL A 50 -1.73 -1.63 6.30
N SER A 51 -0.52 -2.04 5.95
CA SER A 51 0.01 -3.35 6.33
C SER A 51 0.25 -3.52 7.84
N ALA A 52 0.40 -2.43 8.57
CA ALA A 52 0.47 -2.47 10.03
C ALA A 52 -0.83 -2.97 10.68
N LEU A 53 -1.97 -2.87 9.98
CA LEU A 53 -3.24 -3.44 10.43
C LEU A 53 -3.32 -4.96 10.27
N TRP A 54 -2.47 -5.56 9.44
CA TRP A 54 -2.49 -6.99 9.15
C TRP A 54 -1.84 -7.81 10.27
N VAL A 55 -2.47 -7.81 11.42
CA VAL A 55 -2.03 -8.54 12.62
C VAL A 55 -3.13 -9.48 13.09
N ALA A 56 -2.75 -10.57 13.75
CA ALA A 56 -3.68 -11.62 14.14
C ALA A 56 -4.82 -11.16 15.07
N GLY A 57 -4.65 -10.04 15.80
CA GLY A 57 -5.72 -9.48 16.63
C GLY A 57 -6.80 -8.73 15.85
N ASN A 58 -6.57 -8.41 14.59
CA ASN A 58 -7.47 -7.61 13.76
C ASN A 58 -8.31 -8.45 12.79
N PHE A 59 -7.95 -9.72 12.58
CA PHE A 59 -8.65 -10.60 11.66
C PHE A 59 -8.96 -11.94 12.33
N ALA A 60 -10.16 -12.45 12.07
CA ALA A 60 -10.64 -13.69 12.68
C ALA A 60 -9.96 -14.95 12.10
N LYS A 61 -9.35 -14.83 10.92
CA LYS A 61 -8.77 -15.97 10.20
C LYS A 61 -7.26 -15.87 10.11
N SER A 62 -6.59 -17.01 10.29
CA SER A 62 -5.16 -17.14 10.08
C SER A 62 -4.84 -18.47 9.38
N LEU A 63 -3.80 -18.45 8.57
CA LEU A 63 -3.24 -19.63 7.90
C LEU A 63 -1.77 -19.74 8.28
N VAL A 64 -1.35 -20.92 8.74
CA VAL A 64 0.05 -21.24 8.98
C VAL A 64 0.55 -22.14 7.85
N THR A 65 1.60 -21.71 7.15
CA THR A 65 2.20 -22.48 6.06
C THR A 65 3.56 -23.03 6.48
N ALA A 66 3.85 -24.27 6.10
CA ALA A 66 5.14 -24.89 6.31
C ALA A 66 6.10 -24.68 5.14
N THR A 67 5.54 -24.60 3.93
CA THR A 67 6.32 -24.42 2.68
C THR A 67 5.67 -23.38 1.77
N ASN A 68 6.44 -22.88 0.82
CA ASN A 68 6.00 -21.83 -0.11
C ASN A 68 5.54 -22.43 -1.45
N THR A 69 4.82 -23.56 -1.41
CA THR A 69 4.31 -24.25 -2.60
C THR A 69 2.82 -23.98 -2.79
N ARG A 70 2.32 -24.23 -3.99
CA ARG A 70 0.89 -24.15 -4.29
C ARG A 70 0.08 -25.06 -3.37
N ALA A 71 0.56 -26.28 -3.12
CA ALA A 71 -0.15 -27.28 -2.31
C ALA A 71 -0.29 -26.85 -0.84
N ASP A 72 0.73 -26.23 -0.28
CA ASP A 72 0.76 -25.87 1.15
C ASP A 72 0.33 -24.43 1.43
N LEU A 73 0.19 -23.61 0.40
CA LEU A 73 -0.14 -22.20 0.56
C LEU A 73 -1.42 -21.80 -0.20
N THR A 74 -1.43 -21.82 -1.54
CA THR A 74 -2.55 -21.25 -2.28
C THR A 74 -3.81 -22.11 -2.25
N LEU A 75 -3.69 -23.43 -2.25
CA LEU A 75 -4.84 -24.33 -2.11
C LEU A 75 -5.49 -24.24 -0.70
N PRO A 76 -4.73 -24.35 0.41
CA PRO A 76 -5.28 -24.13 1.74
C PRO A 76 -5.84 -22.72 1.93
N LEU A 77 -5.21 -21.70 1.32
CA LEU A 77 -5.70 -20.34 1.35
C LEU A 77 -7.05 -20.20 0.65
N MET A 78 -7.21 -20.77 -0.53
CA MET A 78 -8.49 -20.81 -1.24
C MET A 78 -9.55 -21.51 -0.41
N THR A 79 -9.22 -22.67 0.18
CA THR A 79 -10.14 -23.39 1.07
C THR A 79 -10.53 -22.57 2.30
N ALA A 80 -9.58 -21.82 2.87
CA ALA A 80 -9.86 -20.92 3.99
C ALA A 80 -10.70 -19.70 3.58
N MET A 81 -10.56 -19.23 2.33
CA MET A 81 -11.38 -18.16 1.77
C MET A 81 -12.82 -18.63 1.44
N ASP A 82 -12.95 -19.84 0.88
CA ASP A 82 -14.27 -20.41 0.59
C ASP A 82 -15.04 -20.73 1.86
N GLY A 83 -14.34 -20.91 2.98
CA GLY A 83 -14.93 -21.18 4.28
C GLY A 83 -15.56 -22.57 4.35
N THR A 84 -15.94 -22.98 5.56
CA THR A 84 -16.67 -24.23 5.81
C THR A 84 -18.18 -24.03 5.77
N THR A 85 -18.63 -22.78 5.82
CA THR A 85 -20.04 -22.36 5.76
C THR A 85 -20.14 -21.05 4.98
N ASP A 86 -21.25 -20.81 4.29
CA ASP A 86 -21.48 -19.57 3.52
C ASP A 86 -21.32 -18.29 4.36
N ALA A 87 -21.64 -18.37 5.65
CA ALA A 87 -21.50 -17.25 6.58
C ALA A 87 -20.05 -16.84 6.84
N ASN A 88 -19.09 -17.74 6.62
CA ASN A 88 -17.66 -17.50 6.83
C ASN A 88 -16.89 -17.40 5.51
N ALA A 89 -17.55 -17.50 4.37
CA ALA A 89 -16.89 -17.37 3.07
C ALA A 89 -16.49 -15.93 2.81
N ILE A 90 -15.27 -15.74 2.28
CA ILE A 90 -14.84 -14.47 1.73
C ILE A 90 -15.38 -14.37 0.31
N PRO A 91 -16.00 -13.25 -0.10
CA PRO A 91 -16.51 -13.07 -1.45
C PRO A 91 -15.48 -13.49 -2.51
N ALA A 92 -15.94 -14.18 -3.56
CA ALA A 92 -15.02 -14.65 -4.60
C ALA A 92 -14.49 -13.52 -5.48
N ASP A 93 -15.22 -12.41 -5.55
CA ASP A 93 -14.83 -11.25 -6.35
C ASP A 93 -13.79 -10.40 -5.62
N GLY A 94 -12.75 -10.00 -6.36
CA GLY A 94 -11.69 -9.14 -5.85
C GLY A 94 -10.75 -9.79 -4.83
N ARG A 95 -10.67 -11.12 -4.74
CA ARG A 95 -9.71 -11.81 -3.86
C ARG A 95 -8.29 -11.50 -4.27
N PHE A 96 -7.49 -11.08 -3.32
CA PHE A 96 -6.06 -10.84 -3.50
C PHE A 96 -5.24 -11.49 -2.38
N ALA A 97 -3.98 -11.73 -2.66
CA ALA A 97 -2.99 -12.12 -1.68
C ALA A 97 -1.68 -11.37 -1.91
N VAL A 98 -1.08 -10.91 -0.85
CA VAL A 98 0.19 -10.19 -0.86
C VAL A 98 1.20 -10.97 -0.05
N PHE A 99 2.35 -11.27 -0.65
CA PHE A 99 3.40 -12.04 -0.01
C PHE A 99 4.72 -11.29 0.06
N ASN A 100 5.53 -11.64 1.05
CA ASN A 100 6.91 -11.20 1.09
C ASN A 100 7.72 -11.80 -0.08
N GLY A 101 8.94 -11.26 -0.29
CA GLY A 101 9.78 -11.69 -1.41
C GLY A 101 10.17 -13.18 -1.40
N THR A 102 10.32 -13.77 -0.23
CA THR A 102 10.72 -15.17 -0.07
C THR A 102 9.61 -16.13 -0.48
N VAL A 103 8.39 -15.88 0.01
CA VAL A 103 7.21 -16.68 -0.31
C VAL A 103 6.85 -16.53 -1.79
N TYR A 104 6.85 -15.31 -2.29
CA TYR A 104 6.58 -15.04 -3.70
C TYR A 104 7.58 -15.75 -4.64
N GLY A 105 8.88 -15.72 -4.27
CA GLY A 105 9.92 -16.46 -5.01
C GLY A 105 9.73 -17.97 -4.95
N GLY A 106 9.29 -18.52 -3.83
CA GLY A 106 8.97 -19.94 -3.68
C GLY A 106 7.80 -20.36 -4.58
N LEU A 107 6.74 -19.56 -4.66
CA LEU A 107 5.61 -19.80 -5.57
C LEU A 107 6.03 -19.73 -7.04
N LEU A 108 6.89 -18.78 -7.41
CA LEU A 108 7.45 -18.71 -8.77
C LEU A 108 8.28 -19.94 -9.15
N ALA A 109 8.89 -20.60 -8.18
CA ALA A 109 9.69 -21.82 -8.38
C ALA A 109 8.87 -23.11 -8.29
N ASP A 110 7.58 -23.04 -7.93
CA ASP A 110 6.71 -24.23 -7.82
C ASP A 110 6.54 -24.91 -9.18
N PRO A 111 6.85 -26.21 -9.30
CA PRO A 111 6.80 -26.92 -10.58
C PRO A 111 5.42 -26.92 -11.23
N VAL A 112 4.35 -26.92 -10.44
CA VAL A 112 2.96 -26.92 -10.96
C VAL A 112 2.64 -25.56 -11.56
N ILE A 113 3.03 -24.48 -10.88
CA ILE A 113 2.86 -23.11 -11.38
C ILE A 113 3.72 -22.92 -12.64
N VAL A 114 4.99 -23.33 -12.59
CA VAL A 114 5.90 -23.26 -13.75
C VAL A 114 5.34 -24.04 -14.95
N ALA A 115 4.80 -25.25 -14.75
CA ALA A 115 4.18 -26.02 -15.81
C ALA A 115 2.95 -25.34 -16.41
N ALA A 116 2.12 -24.70 -15.57
CA ALA A 116 0.98 -23.92 -16.02
C ALA A 116 1.39 -22.63 -16.78
N LEU A 117 2.49 -22.00 -16.37
CA LEU A 117 3.07 -20.83 -17.03
C LEU A 117 3.71 -21.12 -18.39
N ASN A 118 4.20 -22.35 -18.59
CA ASN A 118 4.77 -22.80 -19.87
C ASN A 118 3.70 -23.02 -20.95
N ASN A 119 2.42 -22.90 -20.64
CA ASN A 119 1.36 -22.93 -21.63
C ASN A 119 1.45 -21.65 -22.49
N PRO A 120 1.38 -21.75 -23.86
CA PRO A 120 1.50 -20.58 -24.75
C PRO A 120 0.57 -19.41 -24.45
N SER A 121 -0.57 -19.68 -23.80
CA SER A 121 -1.54 -18.67 -23.37
C SER A 121 -1.10 -17.83 -22.18
N ASN A 122 -0.08 -18.27 -21.41
CA ASN A 122 0.35 -17.63 -20.14
C ASN A 122 1.83 -17.19 -20.16
N GLY A 123 2.47 -17.20 -21.34
CA GLY A 123 3.92 -16.93 -21.50
C GLY A 123 4.43 -15.57 -20.99
N ASP A 124 3.54 -14.66 -20.65
CA ASP A 124 3.92 -13.33 -20.15
C ASP A 124 4.46 -13.34 -18.71
N ALA A 125 4.10 -14.31 -17.89
CA ALA A 125 4.55 -14.38 -16.51
C ALA A 125 6.07 -14.65 -16.39
N ILE A 126 6.62 -15.46 -17.29
CA ILE A 126 8.07 -15.72 -17.37
C ILE A 126 8.82 -14.44 -17.76
N LYS A 127 8.27 -13.66 -18.67
CA LYS A 127 8.88 -12.41 -19.16
C LYS A 127 8.79 -11.27 -18.14
N THR A 128 7.71 -11.20 -17.39
CA THR A 128 7.44 -10.09 -16.47
C THR A 128 7.82 -10.37 -15.03
N GLY A 129 8.06 -11.64 -14.67
CA GLY A 129 8.27 -12.06 -13.27
C GLY A 129 7.05 -11.86 -12.37
N LYS A 130 5.86 -11.67 -12.98
CA LYS A 130 4.60 -11.54 -12.25
C LYS A 130 3.83 -12.84 -12.31
N LEU A 131 3.36 -13.31 -11.15
CA LEU A 131 2.43 -14.43 -11.09
C LEU A 131 1.07 -13.96 -11.61
N PRO A 132 0.43 -14.75 -12.50
CA PRO A 132 -0.99 -14.55 -12.79
C PRO A 132 -1.83 -14.88 -11.56
N ALA A 133 -3.14 -14.67 -11.65
CA ALA A 133 -4.03 -15.19 -10.64
C ALA A 133 -3.86 -16.71 -10.51
N VAL A 134 -3.61 -17.19 -9.31
CA VAL A 134 -3.49 -18.61 -8.98
C VAL A 134 -4.68 -19.00 -8.13
N ASP A 135 -5.37 -20.07 -8.53
CA ASP A 135 -6.58 -20.56 -7.85
C ASP A 135 -7.65 -19.46 -7.64
N GLY A 136 -7.77 -18.50 -8.58
CA GLY A 136 -8.73 -17.39 -8.50
C GLY A 136 -8.30 -16.24 -7.59
N ILE A 137 -7.10 -16.28 -7.03
CA ILE A 137 -6.54 -15.25 -6.15
C ILE A 137 -5.49 -14.45 -6.91
N GLN A 138 -5.64 -13.13 -6.98
CA GLN A 138 -4.60 -12.26 -7.51
C GLN A 138 -3.42 -12.21 -6.53
N ILE A 139 -2.22 -12.51 -7.00
CA ILE A 139 -1.02 -12.58 -6.15
C ILE A 139 -0.08 -11.42 -6.47
N ASP A 140 0.24 -10.64 -5.44
CA ASP A 140 1.18 -9.54 -5.53
C ASP A 140 2.36 -9.70 -4.55
N LYS A 141 3.49 -9.10 -4.91
CA LYS A 141 4.69 -9.07 -4.09
C LYS A 141 4.80 -7.76 -3.34
N MET A 142 5.00 -7.83 -2.04
CA MET A 142 5.29 -6.70 -1.18
C MET A 142 6.64 -6.88 -0.48
N PRO A 143 7.73 -6.33 -1.03
CA PRO A 143 9.08 -6.51 -0.46
C PRO A 143 9.22 -5.95 0.95
N THR A 144 8.46 -4.90 1.26
CA THR A 144 8.47 -4.21 2.57
C THR A 144 7.58 -4.87 3.60
N LEU A 145 6.90 -5.98 3.26
CA LEU A 145 6.09 -6.71 4.21
C LEU A 145 6.99 -7.25 5.33
N GLY A 146 7.12 -6.46 6.38
CA GLY A 146 7.91 -6.78 7.55
C GLY A 146 7.33 -7.98 8.29
N ASN A 147 8.17 -8.67 9.04
CA ASN A 147 7.78 -9.73 9.96
C ASN A 147 7.01 -9.12 11.14
N GLY A 148 5.80 -8.62 10.93
CA GLY A 148 4.96 -7.96 11.93
C GLY A 148 4.74 -8.75 13.23
N GLY A 149 5.83 -8.98 13.94
CA GLY A 149 5.90 -9.55 15.28
C GLY A 149 5.81 -11.07 15.41
N ALA A 150 5.27 -11.80 14.45
CA ALA A 150 5.12 -13.25 14.53
C ALA A 150 5.14 -13.87 13.14
N HIS A 151 6.32 -14.04 12.57
CA HIS A 151 6.52 -14.85 11.36
C HIS A 151 5.52 -14.58 10.19
N ARG A 152 4.89 -13.39 10.18
CA ARG A 152 3.95 -13.01 9.12
C ARG A 152 4.65 -12.98 7.78
N VAL A 153 4.17 -13.79 6.85
CA VAL A 153 4.73 -13.88 5.50
C VAL A 153 3.81 -13.35 4.40
N GLY A 154 2.54 -13.12 4.74
CA GLY A 154 1.55 -12.64 3.79
C GLY A 154 0.25 -12.18 4.45
N PHE A 155 -0.58 -11.61 3.61
CA PHE A 155 -1.96 -11.27 3.90
C PHE A 155 -2.82 -11.59 2.67
N ALA A 156 -4.02 -12.06 2.89
CA ALA A 156 -4.97 -12.31 1.81
C ALA A 156 -6.36 -11.85 2.23
N GLY A 157 -7.16 -11.42 1.26
CA GLY A 157 -8.51 -10.94 1.54
C GLY A 157 -9.17 -10.30 0.34
N THR A 158 -10.15 -9.44 0.62
CA THR A 158 -10.82 -8.57 -0.34
C THR A 158 -10.56 -7.10 0.00
N PRO A 159 -10.77 -6.16 -0.94
CA PRO A 159 -10.49 -4.73 -0.72
C PRO A 159 -11.20 -4.11 0.48
N ASP A 160 -12.32 -4.66 0.92
CA ASP A 160 -13.09 -4.22 2.08
C ASP A 160 -12.54 -4.69 3.44
N SER A 161 -11.50 -5.54 3.43
CA SER A 161 -10.83 -6.00 4.66
C SER A 161 -10.10 -4.88 5.40
N THR A 162 -9.60 -3.88 4.69
CA THR A 162 -8.90 -2.71 5.25
C THR A 162 -9.34 -1.43 4.56
N CYS A 163 -9.56 -0.40 5.35
CA CYS A 163 -9.97 0.91 4.86
C CYS A 163 -8.85 1.93 5.06
N TYR A 164 -8.58 2.70 4.02
CA TYR A 164 -7.69 3.85 4.06
C TYR A 164 -8.46 5.07 3.58
N ALA A 165 -8.31 6.17 4.28
CA ALA A 165 -8.85 7.47 3.87
C ALA A 165 -7.77 8.54 3.99
N ALA A 166 -7.72 9.43 3.02
CA ALA A 166 -6.82 10.57 3.05
C ALA A 166 -7.49 11.80 2.45
N ARG A 167 -7.09 12.96 2.93
CA ARG A 167 -7.49 14.24 2.35
C ARG A 167 -6.41 15.29 2.53
N ALA A 168 -6.41 16.31 1.69
CA ALA A 168 -5.66 17.52 1.95
C ALA A 168 -6.23 18.25 3.16
N PRO A 169 -5.39 18.87 4.02
CA PRO A 169 -5.87 19.78 5.06
C PRO A 169 -6.62 20.96 4.43
N LYS A 170 -7.44 21.61 5.22
CA LYS A 170 -8.07 22.88 4.81
C LYS A 170 -7.00 23.96 4.64
N ASP A 171 -7.26 24.88 3.73
CA ASP A 171 -6.40 26.05 3.58
C ASP A 171 -6.36 26.83 4.91
N PRO A 172 -5.16 27.11 5.42
CA PRO A 172 -5.02 27.88 6.65
C PRO A 172 -5.69 29.28 6.60
N SER A 173 -5.81 29.87 5.42
CA SER A 173 -6.52 31.14 5.23
C SER A 173 -8.02 31.04 5.49
N GLU A 174 -8.63 29.86 5.33
CA GLU A 174 -10.03 29.60 5.68
C GLU A 174 -10.22 29.49 7.20
N LEU A 175 -9.18 29.04 7.91
CA LEU A 175 -9.24 28.86 9.38
C LEU A 175 -8.95 30.15 10.13
N LEU A 176 -8.09 30.99 9.60
CA LEU A 176 -7.66 32.25 10.17
C LEU A 176 -7.73 33.36 9.10
N PRO A 177 -8.90 33.97 8.90
CA PRO A 177 -9.05 35.06 7.94
C PRO A 177 -8.08 36.21 8.26
N GLY A 178 -7.27 36.61 7.28
CA GLY A 178 -6.23 37.61 7.42
C GLY A 178 -4.84 37.09 7.84
N ALA A 179 -4.67 35.82 8.14
CA ALA A 179 -3.35 35.20 8.31
C ALA A 179 -2.66 35.10 6.95
N GLN A 180 -1.48 35.70 6.83
CA GLN A 180 -0.62 35.53 5.66
C GLN A 180 0.33 34.36 5.94
N PHE A 181 0.16 33.28 5.16
CA PHE A 181 1.11 32.17 5.15
C PHE A 181 2.22 32.49 4.16
N PRO A 182 3.49 32.24 4.50
CA PRO A 182 4.57 32.47 3.57
C PRO A 182 4.42 31.54 2.37
N GLY A 183 4.53 32.10 1.16
CA GLY A 183 4.59 31.32 -0.09
C GLY A 183 3.25 31.09 -0.78
N VAL A 184 3.28 30.10 -1.68
CA VAL A 184 2.14 29.70 -2.51
C VAL A 184 1.60 28.36 -2.02
N ILE A 185 0.30 28.30 -1.83
CA ILE A 185 -0.41 27.06 -1.47
C ILE A 185 -1.14 26.57 -2.72
N GLY A 186 -0.94 25.29 -3.03
CA GLY A 186 -1.60 24.60 -4.12
C GLY A 186 -2.08 23.23 -3.68
N TYR A 187 -2.93 22.61 -4.48
CA TYR A 187 -3.42 21.26 -4.27
C TYR A 187 -3.08 20.41 -5.49
N VAL A 188 -2.56 19.21 -5.23
CA VAL A 188 -2.30 18.21 -6.27
C VAL A 188 -3.14 17.00 -5.95
N GLU A 189 -3.83 16.48 -6.96
CA GLU A 189 -4.68 15.30 -6.85
C GLU A 189 -4.25 14.27 -7.88
N ASP A 190 -4.13 13.01 -7.46
CA ASP A 190 -3.96 11.88 -8.35
C ASP A 190 -5.33 11.50 -8.94
N PRO A 191 -5.52 11.62 -10.25
CA PRO A 191 -6.81 11.36 -10.87
C PRO A 191 -7.23 9.88 -10.82
N ALA A 192 -6.27 8.97 -10.62
CA ALA A 192 -6.56 7.54 -10.57
C ALA A 192 -7.11 7.09 -9.22
N THR A 193 -6.60 7.67 -8.13
CA THR A 193 -6.95 7.27 -6.76
C THR A 193 -7.79 8.31 -6.02
N GLY A 194 -7.87 9.54 -6.53
CA GLY A 194 -8.47 10.68 -5.83
C GLY A 194 -7.63 11.16 -4.63
N PHE A 195 -6.41 10.64 -4.47
CA PHE A 195 -5.50 11.05 -3.40
C PHE A 195 -5.08 12.50 -3.60
N ARG A 196 -5.43 13.35 -2.64
CA ARG A 196 -5.18 14.79 -2.71
C ARG A 196 -4.25 15.25 -1.61
N VAL A 197 -3.22 16.01 -1.98
CA VAL A 197 -2.24 16.61 -1.08
C VAL A 197 -2.24 18.13 -1.20
N MET A 198 -1.88 18.80 -0.12
CA MET A 198 -1.60 20.23 -0.14
C MET A 198 -0.11 20.45 -0.31
N VAL A 199 0.27 21.31 -1.24
CA VAL A 199 1.66 21.70 -1.48
C VAL A 199 1.82 23.16 -1.09
N ASN A 200 2.77 23.43 -0.21
CA ASN A 200 3.14 24.79 0.17
C ASN A 200 4.60 25.04 -0.23
N GLN A 201 4.82 26.11 -1.01
CA GLN A 201 6.15 26.53 -1.48
C GLN A 201 6.43 27.94 -0.99
N TRP A 202 7.61 28.15 -0.41
CA TRP A 202 8.06 29.49 -0.01
C TRP A 202 9.57 29.63 -0.12
N ILE A 203 10.04 30.87 -0.22
CA ILE A 203 11.46 31.21 -0.19
C ILE A 203 11.82 31.55 1.26
N GLY A 204 12.81 30.88 1.80
CA GLY A 204 13.35 31.16 3.12
C GLY A 204 14.16 32.47 3.16
N THR A 205 14.46 32.95 4.36
CA THR A 205 15.28 34.17 4.57
C THR A 205 16.71 34.02 4.06
N ASP A 206 17.19 32.79 3.93
CA ASP A 206 18.48 32.40 3.36
C ASP A 206 18.42 32.16 1.85
N LEU A 207 17.33 32.59 1.20
CA LEU A 207 17.03 32.34 -0.21
C LEU A 207 16.90 30.84 -0.58
N SER A 208 16.70 29.97 0.40
CA SER A 208 16.36 28.57 0.13
C SER A 208 14.94 28.43 -0.40
N LEU A 209 14.73 27.53 -1.37
CA LEU A 209 13.40 27.16 -1.83
C LEU A 209 12.90 26.00 -0.96
N ASN A 210 11.82 26.25 -0.23
CA ASN A 210 11.20 25.28 0.65
C ASN A 210 9.93 24.73 0.02
N ASN A 211 9.80 23.42 0.00
CA ASN A 211 8.59 22.72 -0.46
C ASN A 211 8.09 21.83 0.67
N ARG A 212 6.80 21.92 0.96
CA ARG A 212 6.13 21.11 1.97
C ARG A 212 4.91 20.46 1.38
N ILE A 213 4.85 19.14 1.41
CA ILE A 213 3.71 18.34 0.98
C ILE A 213 3.01 17.82 2.23
N ILE A 214 1.71 18.03 2.34
CA ILE A 214 0.95 17.78 3.56
C ILE A 214 -0.34 17.05 3.21
N TRP A 215 -0.67 16.02 4.02
CA TRP A 215 -1.96 15.35 3.97
C TRP A 215 -2.40 14.89 5.36
N LEU A 216 -3.69 14.64 5.47
CA LEU A 216 -4.30 13.97 6.62
C LEU A 216 -4.63 12.55 6.18
N GLU A 217 -4.36 11.60 7.05
CA GLU A 217 -4.66 10.19 6.78
C GLU A 217 -5.33 9.52 7.97
N GLY A 218 -6.03 8.43 7.67
CA GLY A 218 -6.58 7.53 8.64
C GLY A 218 -6.70 6.13 8.02
N TYR A 219 -6.60 5.12 8.85
CA TYR A 219 -6.76 3.73 8.44
C TYR A 219 -7.49 2.95 9.53
N ALA A 220 -8.26 1.96 9.11
CA ALA A 220 -9.02 1.11 9.99
C ALA A 220 -9.16 -0.31 9.40
N VAL A 221 -9.42 -1.27 10.25
CA VAL A 221 -9.89 -2.58 9.81
C VAL A 221 -11.31 -2.39 9.30
N GLY A 222 -11.56 -2.84 8.07
CA GLY A 222 -12.90 -2.83 7.48
C GLY A 222 -13.70 -4.02 8.00
N ASN A 223 -13.75 -5.08 7.21
CA ASN A 223 -14.39 -6.32 7.61
C ASN A 223 -13.34 -7.34 8.10
N GLU A 224 -13.33 -7.63 9.42
CA GLU A 224 -12.40 -8.58 10.03
C GLU A 224 -12.51 -10.02 9.51
N ASN A 225 -13.68 -10.39 8.98
CA ASN A 225 -13.94 -11.71 8.41
C ASN A 225 -13.42 -11.88 6.98
N ASN A 226 -13.11 -10.77 6.30
CA ASN A 226 -12.69 -10.74 4.90
C ASN A 226 -11.17 -10.66 4.72
N GLY A 227 -10.42 -10.88 5.81
CA GLY A 227 -8.96 -10.93 5.80
C GLY A 227 -8.42 -12.20 6.44
N ILE A 228 -7.29 -12.69 5.93
CA ILE A 228 -6.56 -13.86 6.44
C ILE A 228 -5.09 -13.46 6.63
N ILE A 229 -4.58 -13.62 7.84
CA ILE A 229 -3.16 -13.47 8.13
C ILE A 229 -2.45 -14.76 7.77
N ILE A 230 -1.36 -14.65 7.01
CA ILE A 230 -0.53 -15.79 6.62
C ILE A 230 0.80 -15.70 7.36
N SER A 231 1.10 -16.75 8.12
CA SER A 231 2.33 -16.86 8.91
C SER A 231 3.11 -18.10 8.54
N ASN A 232 4.42 -18.06 8.78
CA ASN A 232 5.28 -19.21 8.65
C ASN A 232 5.30 -20.00 9.98
N ALA A 233 5.42 -21.33 9.89
CA ALA A 233 5.51 -22.20 11.05
C ALA A 233 6.81 -21.99 11.82
#